data_febcfaa9fd4b5a0b0826139829c727d2
#
_entry.id   febcfaa9fd4b5a0b0826139829c727d2
#
_cell.length_a   1.000
_cell.length_b   1.000
_cell.length_c   1.000
_cell.angle_alpha   90.00
_cell.angle_beta   90.00
_cell.angle_gamma   90.00
#
_symmetry.space_group_name_H-M   'P 1'
#
loop_
_entity.id
_entity.type
_entity.pdbx_description
1 polymer ?
#
loop_
_entity_poly.entity_id
_entity_poly.type
_entity_poly.pdbx_seq_one_letter_code
_entity_poly.pdbx_strand_id
1 'polypeptide(L)'
;MDTFLSSASFSQFVDLTRRAWVKVQQMIVPRAQELYIKDSIGKGQGNSRQYNEIDTQTFAKRKYEGAAATKAAIGVGYNVTMLKKRIAMEIDITQEIRDENRYPEVQGLITSLTHFCVQRIELDLTHILTFADATSYTNMDGETVDLTVGDALALASTAHLLKFSSTTYSNRVTGDPIFSRGALESAELLSVTNVLSNFGERRVLNFNAIITGDDPNTCNNVKQFLESTSDVDQNNPAVVNVYKGKYRHIVLPYYHTTATEGFDSTKRRHWALAAIGMGVNGWQAYFGVWEEPHLKEAPAEGKNNEDYHRDVWTFGTRAGYGIKPVSGRGIIFSRPVS
;
A
#
# COMPACT_ATOMS: atom_id res chain seq x y z
N MET A 1 -43.83 -26.74 9.68
CA MET A 1 -44.35 -25.34 9.84
C MET A 1 -43.51 -24.45 8.96
N ASP A 2 -43.99 -24.23 7.77
CA ASP A 2 -43.28 -23.36 6.81
C ASP A 2 -43.44 -21.94 7.29
N THR A 3 -42.40 -21.38 7.88
CA THR A 3 -42.33 -19.97 8.18
C THR A 3 -42.06 -19.24 6.88
N PHE A 4 -43.13 -18.86 6.17
CA PHE A 4 -43.02 -17.90 5.09
C PHE A 4 -42.34 -16.66 5.63
N LEU A 5 -41.23 -16.26 5.02
CA LEU A 5 -40.58 -15.01 5.34
C LEU A 5 -41.53 -13.86 4.99
N SER A 6 -42.04 -13.23 6.02
CA SER A 6 -42.77 -11.96 5.85
C SER A 6 -41.75 -10.86 5.49
N SER A 7 -42.22 -9.74 4.93
CA SER A 7 -41.37 -8.56 4.68
C SER A 7 -40.58 -8.11 5.92
N ALA A 8 -41.10 -8.38 7.12
CA ALA A 8 -40.43 -8.14 8.40
C ALA A 8 -39.20 -9.05 8.59
N SER A 9 -39.23 -10.32 8.19
CA SER A 9 -38.09 -11.23 8.32
C SER A 9 -37.02 -10.96 7.26
N PHE A 10 -37.38 -10.43 6.08
CA PHE A 10 -36.42 -9.95 5.10
C PHE A 10 -35.66 -8.71 5.60
N SER A 11 -36.34 -7.75 6.21
CA SER A 11 -35.66 -6.59 6.81
C SER A 11 -34.72 -6.99 7.94
N GLN A 12 -35.08 -7.98 8.76
CA GLN A 12 -34.20 -8.55 9.78
C GLN A 12 -32.98 -9.24 9.16
N PHE A 13 -33.13 -9.95 8.05
CA PHE A 13 -32.03 -10.55 7.32
C PHE A 13 -31.06 -9.50 6.77
N VAL A 14 -31.54 -8.41 6.18
CA VAL A 14 -30.72 -7.28 5.70
C VAL A 14 -29.95 -6.64 6.87
N ASP A 15 -30.59 -6.45 8.01
CA ASP A 15 -29.91 -5.91 9.21
C ASP A 15 -28.84 -6.84 9.76
N LEU A 16 -29.10 -8.16 9.79
CA LEU A 16 -28.09 -9.15 10.19
C LEU A 16 -26.90 -9.15 9.23
N THR A 17 -27.15 -9.06 7.95
CA THR A 17 -26.15 -8.96 6.90
C THR A 17 -25.28 -7.71 7.07
N ARG A 18 -25.89 -6.56 7.34
CA ARG A 18 -25.18 -5.31 7.60
C ARG A 18 -24.29 -5.41 8.86
N ARG A 19 -24.80 -6.02 9.93
CA ARG A 19 -24.00 -6.24 11.15
C ARG A 19 -22.85 -7.21 10.92
N ALA A 20 -23.07 -8.29 10.16
CA ALA A 20 -22.03 -9.23 9.78
C ALA A 20 -20.95 -8.54 8.94
N TRP A 21 -21.34 -7.73 7.96
CA TRP A 21 -20.44 -6.91 7.15
C TRP A 21 -19.51 -6.05 8.01
N VAL A 22 -20.07 -5.23 8.90
CA VAL A 22 -19.30 -4.33 9.77
C VAL A 22 -18.34 -5.12 10.65
N LYS A 23 -18.78 -6.26 11.22
CA LYS A 23 -17.94 -7.11 12.05
C LYS A 23 -16.76 -7.71 11.29
N VAL A 24 -17.00 -8.22 10.08
CA VAL A 24 -15.94 -8.80 9.23
C VAL A 24 -14.96 -7.73 8.77
N GLN A 25 -15.44 -6.55 8.38
CA GLN A 25 -14.59 -5.43 7.98
C GLN A 25 -13.65 -5.01 9.10
N GLN A 26 -14.09 -5.04 10.37
CA GLN A 26 -13.26 -4.74 11.53
C GLN A 26 -12.20 -5.83 11.82
N MET A 27 -12.44 -7.06 11.39
CA MET A 27 -11.50 -8.18 11.58
C MET A 27 -10.37 -8.22 10.55
N ILE A 28 -10.57 -7.58 9.39
CA ILE A 28 -9.55 -7.54 8.33
C ILE A 28 -8.57 -6.43 8.65
N VAL A 29 -7.33 -6.80 8.94
CA VAL A 29 -6.24 -5.84 9.16
C VAL A 29 -5.45 -5.71 7.86
N PRO A 30 -5.64 -4.64 7.09
CA PRO A 30 -4.86 -4.39 5.89
C PRO A 30 -3.43 -4.01 6.27
N ARG A 31 -2.44 -4.77 5.81
CA ARG A 31 -1.02 -4.56 6.16
C ARG A 31 -0.34 -3.53 5.26
N ALA A 32 -0.69 -3.51 3.97
CA ALA A 32 -0.09 -2.56 3.04
C ALA A 32 -0.53 -1.12 3.34
N GLN A 33 -1.71 -0.89 3.90
CA GLN A 33 -2.17 0.47 4.26
C GLN A 33 -1.28 1.16 5.30
N GLU A 34 -0.61 0.41 6.17
CA GLU A 34 0.30 0.97 7.17
C GLU A 34 1.53 1.66 6.54
N LEU A 35 1.85 1.32 5.31
CA LEU A 35 2.97 1.90 4.57
C LEU A 35 2.66 3.30 4.04
N TYR A 36 1.40 3.64 3.87
CA TYR A 36 0.94 4.83 3.17
C TYR A 36 0.38 5.88 4.13
N ILE A 37 0.49 7.15 3.72
CA ILE A 37 -0.15 8.25 4.41
C ILE A 37 -1.63 8.27 3.95
N LYS A 38 -2.55 7.92 4.87
CA LYS A 38 -3.99 7.92 4.56
C LYS A 38 -4.51 9.36 4.50
N ASP A 39 -5.15 9.71 3.38
CA ASP A 39 -5.86 10.97 3.17
C ASP A 39 -7.36 10.69 2.95
N SER A 40 -8.19 11.12 3.88
CA SER A 40 -9.65 10.96 3.80
C SER A 40 -10.24 12.15 3.03
N ILE A 41 -10.47 11.97 1.73
CA ILE A 41 -10.91 13.05 0.83
C ILE A 41 -12.43 13.25 0.90
N GLY A 42 -13.21 12.17 1.02
CA GLY A 42 -14.66 12.21 1.07
C GLY A 42 -15.36 12.35 -0.28
N LYS A 43 -16.68 12.16 -0.25
CA LYS A 43 -17.54 12.27 -1.44
C LYS A 43 -17.66 13.75 -1.87
N GLY A 44 -17.68 14.00 -3.18
CA GLY A 44 -17.94 15.35 -3.76
C GLY A 44 -16.70 16.22 -3.96
N GLN A 45 -15.50 15.77 -3.59
CA GLN A 45 -14.26 16.55 -3.74
C GLN A 45 -13.47 16.26 -5.04
N GLY A 46 -14.17 16.06 -6.14
CA GLY A 46 -13.56 15.80 -7.44
C GLY A 46 -13.03 14.38 -7.61
N ASN A 47 -12.46 14.11 -8.79
CA ASN A 47 -11.92 12.79 -9.16
C ASN A 47 -10.39 12.72 -9.08
N SER A 48 -9.74 13.81 -8.69
CA SER A 48 -8.28 13.88 -8.59
C SER A 48 -7.85 14.68 -7.37
N ARG A 49 -6.67 14.36 -6.86
CA ARG A 49 -6.00 15.11 -5.78
C ARG A 49 -4.55 15.32 -6.15
N GLN A 50 -4.06 16.55 -6.00
CA GLN A 50 -2.66 16.87 -6.21
C GLN A 50 -1.90 16.89 -4.89
N TYR A 51 -0.71 16.29 -4.89
CA TYR A 51 0.24 16.33 -3.79
C TYR A 51 1.53 16.97 -4.26
N ASN A 52 2.00 17.94 -3.49
CA ASN A 52 3.24 18.63 -3.75
C ASN A 52 4.29 18.18 -2.76
N GLU A 53 5.48 17.91 -3.24
CA GLU A 53 6.63 17.73 -2.39
C GLU A 53 7.11 19.10 -1.91
N ILE A 54 7.03 19.35 -0.60
CA ILE A 54 7.55 20.56 0.02
C ILE A 54 8.95 20.27 0.54
N ASP A 55 9.91 21.01 0.08
CA ASP A 55 11.30 20.86 0.50
C ASP A 55 11.95 22.23 0.79
N THR A 56 12.83 22.24 1.76
CA THR A 56 13.56 23.43 2.18
C THR A 56 15.05 23.14 2.19
N GLN A 57 15.87 24.18 2.13
CA GLN A 57 17.29 24.05 2.43
C GLN A 57 17.47 23.48 3.85
N THR A 58 18.37 22.52 3.99
CA THR A 58 18.57 21.79 5.23
C THR A 58 19.42 22.56 6.23
N PHE A 59 20.40 23.37 5.72
CA PHE A 59 21.37 24.03 6.56
C PHE A 59 21.22 25.54 6.57
N ALA A 60 21.19 26.14 7.77
CA ALA A 60 21.28 27.57 7.96
C ALA A 60 22.67 28.09 7.55
N LYS A 61 22.71 29.26 6.91
CA LYS A 61 23.96 29.93 6.53
C LYS A 61 24.49 30.81 7.68
N ARG A 62 25.80 30.95 7.75
CA ARG A 62 26.42 31.83 8.72
C ARG A 62 26.01 33.28 8.47
N LYS A 63 25.66 33.99 9.54
CA LYS A 63 25.37 35.41 9.53
C LYS A 63 26.61 36.17 10.07
N TYR A 64 27.14 37.09 9.32
CA TYR A 64 28.17 37.99 9.81
C TYR A 64 27.53 39.16 10.59
N GLU A 65 28.29 39.75 11.51
CA GLU A 65 27.85 40.88 12.28
C GLU A 65 27.45 42.06 11.36
N GLY A 66 26.30 42.66 11.60
CA GLY A 66 25.75 43.73 10.74
C GLY A 66 25.11 43.29 9.41
N ALA A 67 25.29 42.06 9.00
CA ALA A 67 24.69 41.55 7.76
C ALA A 67 23.24 41.07 7.98
N ALA A 68 22.41 41.19 6.91
CA ALA A 68 21.06 40.60 6.91
C ALA A 68 21.12 39.07 6.95
N ALA A 69 20.17 38.41 7.63
CA ALA A 69 20.05 36.99 7.59
C ALA A 69 19.69 36.48 6.18
N THR A 70 20.33 35.39 5.75
CA THR A 70 20.01 34.77 4.46
C THR A 70 18.62 34.17 4.52
N LYS A 71 17.74 34.50 3.58
CA LYS A 71 16.42 33.87 3.46
C LYS A 71 16.59 32.42 2.99
N ALA A 72 15.97 31.48 3.67
CA ALA A 72 15.92 30.11 3.21
C ALA A 72 15.13 30.03 1.90
N ALA A 73 15.65 29.27 0.94
CA ALA A 73 14.88 28.93 -0.24
C ALA A 73 13.87 27.82 0.14
N ILE A 74 12.59 28.14 0.04
CA ILE A 74 11.49 27.18 0.15
C ILE A 74 11.08 26.84 -1.28
N GLY A 75 11.23 25.58 -1.69
CA GLY A 75 10.85 25.13 -3.02
C GLY A 75 9.70 24.16 -2.97
N VAL A 76 8.71 24.33 -3.82
CA VAL A 76 7.76 23.27 -4.13
C VAL A 76 8.50 22.31 -5.06
N GLY A 77 8.80 21.11 -4.56
CA GLY A 77 9.43 20.04 -5.31
C GLY A 77 8.55 19.56 -6.46
N TYR A 78 8.63 18.31 -6.77
CA TYR A 78 7.76 17.68 -7.77
C TYR A 78 6.32 17.64 -7.28
N ASN A 79 5.38 17.69 -8.22
CA ASN A 79 3.97 17.46 -7.94
C ASN A 79 3.51 16.17 -8.60
N VAL A 80 2.58 15.49 -7.97
CA VAL A 80 1.93 14.30 -8.51
C VAL A 80 0.42 14.43 -8.39
N THR A 81 -0.29 13.87 -9.37
CA THR A 81 -1.76 13.83 -9.36
C THR A 81 -2.20 12.41 -9.11
N MET A 82 -2.94 12.21 -8.03
CA MET A 82 -3.61 10.95 -7.72
C MET A 82 -5.01 10.97 -8.32
N LEU A 83 -5.35 9.94 -9.08
CA LEU A 83 -6.66 9.76 -9.68
C LEU A 83 -7.50 8.81 -8.83
N LYS A 84 -8.80 9.11 -8.74
CA LYS A 84 -9.79 8.25 -8.08
C LYS A 84 -10.06 7.02 -8.93
N LYS A 85 -9.90 5.85 -8.33
CA LYS A 85 -10.37 4.56 -8.84
C LYS A 85 -11.65 4.14 -8.10
N ARG A 86 -12.51 3.44 -8.78
CA ARG A 86 -13.70 2.84 -8.20
C ARG A 86 -13.66 1.34 -8.42
N ILE A 87 -13.92 0.60 -7.37
CA ILE A 87 -14.13 -0.84 -7.44
C ILE A 87 -15.53 -1.16 -6.96
N ALA A 88 -16.14 -2.14 -7.57
CA ALA A 88 -17.44 -2.68 -7.17
C ALA A 88 -17.47 -4.17 -7.50
N MET A 89 -18.18 -4.94 -6.69
CA MET A 89 -18.48 -6.34 -6.92
C MET A 89 -19.89 -6.61 -6.44
N GLU A 90 -20.61 -7.43 -7.16
CA GLU A 90 -21.99 -7.76 -6.87
C GLU A 90 -22.16 -9.30 -6.84
N ILE A 91 -23.05 -9.76 -6.00
CA ILE A 91 -23.47 -11.18 -5.90
C ILE A 91 -24.98 -11.22 -6.04
N ASP A 92 -25.43 -12.08 -6.93
CA ASP A 92 -26.85 -12.32 -7.16
C ASP A 92 -27.32 -13.51 -6.30
N ILE A 93 -28.45 -13.34 -5.65
CA ILE A 93 -29.12 -14.34 -4.83
C ILE A 93 -30.47 -14.63 -5.48
N THR A 94 -30.64 -15.86 -5.95
CA THR A 94 -31.88 -16.29 -6.61
C THR A 94 -33.01 -16.52 -5.61
N GLN A 95 -34.24 -16.47 -6.08
CA GLN A 95 -35.42 -16.72 -5.26
C GLN A 95 -35.45 -18.16 -4.73
N GLU A 96 -34.94 -19.13 -5.49
CA GLU A 96 -34.87 -20.52 -5.05
C GLU A 96 -34.03 -20.70 -3.78
N ILE A 97 -32.89 -20.00 -3.67
CA ILE A 97 -32.05 -20.02 -2.46
C ILE A 97 -32.81 -19.50 -1.25
N ARG A 98 -33.68 -18.51 -1.45
CA ARG A 98 -34.56 -17.96 -0.41
C ARG A 98 -35.64 -18.97 -0.02
N ASP A 99 -36.33 -19.54 -1.02
CA ASP A 99 -37.47 -20.46 -0.81
C ASP A 99 -36.99 -21.76 -0.15
N GLU A 100 -35.77 -22.20 -0.39
CA GLU A 100 -35.11 -23.32 0.25
C GLU A 100 -34.52 -23.00 1.64
N ASN A 101 -34.66 -21.77 2.16
CA ASN A 101 -34.11 -21.32 3.44
C ASN A 101 -32.57 -21.50 3.59
N ARG A 102 -31.79 -21.38 2.51
CA ARG A 102 -30.33 -21.55 2.51
C ARG A 102 -29.59 -20.31 3.00
N TYR A 103 -30.09 -19.69 4.07
CA TYR A 103 -29.53 -18.44 4.63
C TYR A 103 -28.08 -18.52 5.11
N PRO A 104 -27.57 -19.65 5.68
CA PRO A 104 -26.17 -19.76 6.08
C PRO A 104 -25.21 -19.59 4.88
N GLU A 105 -25.59 -20.10 3.70
CA GLU A 105 -24.80 -19.97 2.48
C GLU A 105 -24.76 -18.52 2.01
N VAL A 106 -25.91 -17.85 2.02
CA VAL A 106 -26.01 -16.42 1.68
C VAL A 106 -25.12 -15.57 2.61
N GLN A 107 -25.14 -15.88 3.90
CA GLN A 107 -24.31 -15.19 4.88
C GLN A 107 -22.81 -15.39 4.62
N GLY A 108 -22.41 -16.59 4.18
CA GLY A 108 -21.06 -16.90 3.73
C GLY A 108 -20.66 -16.09 2.49
N LEU A 109 -21.54 -15.99 1.48
CA LEU A 109 -21.30 -15.23 0.27
C LEU A 109 -21.15 -13.73 0.55
N ILE A 110 -21.98 -13.15 1.42
CA ILE A 110 -21.90 -11.74 1.82
C ILE A 110 -20.61 -11.46 2.61
N THR A 111 -20.18 -12.39 3.47
CA THR A 111 -18.90 -12.31 4.14
C THR A 111 -17.74 -12.28 3.14
N SER A 112 -17.78 -13.14 2.12
CA SER A 112 -16.79 -13.13 1.03
C SER A 112 -16.78 -11.82 0.27
N LEU A 113 -17.96 -11.23 0.01
CA LEU A 113 -18.09 -9.93 -0.66
C LEU A 113 -17.37 -8.81 0.10
N THR A 114 -17.35 -8.85 1.44
CA THR A 114 -16.59 -7.92 2.27
C THR A 114 -15.09 -8.04 2.02
N HIS A 115 -14.59 -9.29 1.97
CA HIS A 115 -13.19 -9.56 1.74
C HIS A 115 -12.70 -9.08 0.38
N PHE A 116 -13.49 -9.24 -0.68
CA PHE A 116 -13.08 -8.90 -2.04
C PHE A 116 -12.64 -7.44 -2.20
N CYS A 117 -13.39 -6.48 -1.67
CA CYS A 117 -13.00 -5.06 -1.75
C CYS A 117 -11.72 -4.77 -0.98
N VAL A 118 -11.57 -5.31 0.22
CA VAL A 118 -10.38 -5.06 1.05
C VAL A 118 -9.15 -5.73 0.45
N GLN A 119 -9.29 -6.95 -0.05
CA GLN A 119 -8.22 -7.68 -0.73
C GLN A 119 -7.76 -6.94 -2.00
N ARG A 120 -8.69 -6.39 -2.79
CA ARG A 120 -8.35 -5.61 -3.99
C ARG A 120 -7.56 -4.35 -3.62
N ILE A 121 -7.96 -3.63 -2.59
CA ILE A 121 -7.24 -2.44 -2.11
C ILE A 121 -5.83 -2.84 -1.64
N GLU A 122 -5.72 -3.93 -0.87
CA GLU A 122 -4.44 -4.44 -0.38
C GLU A 122 -3.51 -4.87 -1.51
N LEU A 123 -4.06 -5.53 -2.54
CA LEU A 123 -3.36 -5.91 -3.76
C LEU A 123 -2.82 -4.68 -4.49
N ASP A 124 -3.68 -3.69 -4.77
CA ASP A 124 -3.29 -2.49 -5.50
C ASP A 124 -2.23 -1.67 -4.74
N LEU A 125 -2.33 -1.57 -3.41
CA LEU A 125 -1.31 -0.95 -2.56
C LEU A 125 0.02 -1.70 -2.65
N THR A 126 -0.02 -3.02 -2.63
CA THR A 126 1.17 -3.86 -2.72
C THR A 126 1.80 -3.81 -4.10
N HIS A 127 1.00 -3.76 -5.17
CA HIS A 127 1.47 -3.71 -6.55
C HIS A 127 2.33 -2.46 -6.86
N ILE A 128 2.12 -1.34 -6.18
CA ILE A 128 3.03 -0.17 -6.27
C ILE A 128 4.47 -0.55 -5.92
N LEU A 129 4.64 -1.42 -4.92
CA LEU A 129 5.97 -1.90 -4.51
C LEU A 129 6.43 -3.08 -5.36
N THR A 130 5.51 -3.95 -5.75
CA THR A 130 5.80 -5.14 -6.58
C THR A 130 6.36 -4.76 -7.95
N PHE A 131 5.83 -3.70 -8.56
CA PHE A 131 6.25 -3.19 -9.87
C PHE A 131 7.06 -1.89 -9.77
N ALA A 132 7.73 -1.65 -8.65
CA ALA A 132 8.44 -0.40 -8.39
C ALA A 132 9.55 -0.07 -9.40
N ASP A 133 10.06 -1.05 -10.16
CA ASP A 133 11.06 -0.89 -11.22
C ASP A 133 10.46 -0.54 -12.60
N ALA A 134 9.14 -0.57 -12.73
CA ALA A 134 8.43 -0.18 -13.94
C ALA A 134 7.78 1.20 -13.77
N THR A 135 7.60 1.91 -14.88
CA THR A 135 6.84 3.19 -14.90
C THR A 135 5.34 2.98 -14.97
N SER A 136 4.91 1.80 -15.42
CA SER A 136 3.49 1.41 -15.47
C SER A 136 3.36 -0.10 -15.57
N TYR A 137 2.19 -0.62 -15.23
CA TYR A 137 1.78 -1.99 -15.53
C TYR A 137 0.30 -2.02 -15.94
N THR A 138 -0.09 -3.04 -16.69
CA THR A 138 -1.50 -3.26 -17.03
C THR A 138 -2.05 -4.32 -16.08
N ASN A 139 -3.10 -3.96 -15.32
CA ASN A 139 -3.76 -4.87 -14.39
C ASN A 139 -4.65 -5.89 -15.12
N MET A 140 -5.26 -6.82 -14.39
CA MET A 140 -6.13 -7.84 -14.95
C MET A 140 -7.40 -7.25 -15.60
N ASP A 141 -7.83 -6.07 -15.15
CA ASP A 141 -8.99 -5.36 -15.72
C ASP A 141 -8.65 -4.63 -17.04
N GLY A 142 -7.40 -4.72 -17.52
CA GLY A 142 -6.92 -4.04 -18.73
C GLY A 142 -6.61 -2.55 -18.52
N GLU A 143 -6.64 -2.06 -17.28
CA GLU A 143 -6.29 -0.67 -16.96
C GLU A 143 -4.76 -0.52 -16.84
N THR A 144 -4.19 0.48 -17.49
CA THR A 144 -2.80 0.85 -17.31
C THR A 144 -2.65 1.72 -16.07
N VAL A 145 -1.93 1.20 -15.07
CA VAL A 145 -1.64 1.89 -13.80
C VAL A 145 -0.31 2.61 -13.92
N ASP A 146 -0.32 3.93 -13.75
CA ASP A 146 0.89 4.76 -13.74
C ASP A 146 1.58 4.67 -12.37
N LEU A 147 2.84 4.20 -12.38
CA LEU A 147 3.71 4.05 -11.21
C LEU A 147 4.79 5.13 -11.10
N THR A 148 4.84 6.06 -12.05
CA THR A 148 5.85 7.11 -12.03
C THR A 148 5.76 7.94 -10.75
N VAL A 149 6.90 8.32 -10.21
CA VAL A 149 6.99 9.31 -9.13
C VAL A 149 7.12 10.72 -9.70
N GLY A 150 7.29 11.71 -8.87
CA GLY A 150 7.28 13.12 -9.27
C GLY A 150 8.31 13.51 -10.32
N ASP A 151 9.42 12.81 -10.42
CA ASP A 151 10.47 13.00 -11.45
C ASP A 151 10.20 12.22 -12.75
N ALA A 152 9.01 11.64 -12.91
CA ALA A 152 8.59 10.81 -14.04
C ALA A 152 9.39 9.51 -14.23
N LEU A 153 10.16 9.07 -13.24
CA LEU A 153 10.87 7.80 -13.22
C LEU A 153 10.09 6.72 -12.45
N ALA A 154 10.54 5.49 -12.58
CA ALA A 154 10.04 4.38 -11.77
C ALA A 154 10.36 4.60 -10.29
N LEU A 155 9.53 4.07 -9.38
CA LEU A 155 9.71 4.24 -7.93
C LEU A 155 11.06 3.68 -7.43
N ALA A 156 11.54 2.55 -7.99
CA ALA A 156 12.86 2.00 -7.73
C ALA A 156 13.80 2.36 -8.90
N SER A 157 14.61 3.38 -8.74
CA SER A 157 15.52 3.88 -9.76
C SER A 157 16.94 4.08 -9.20
N THR A 158 17.94 3.90 -10.06
CA THR A 158 19.34 4.18 -9.72
C THR A 158 19.74 5.63 -9.95
N ALA A 159 18.86 6.45 -10.56
CA ALA A 159 19.19 7.82 -10.96
C ALA A 159 17.97 8.75 -10.87
N HIS A 160 17.34 8.83 -9.69
CA HIS A 160 16.29 9.81 -9.44
C HIS A 160 16.78 11.23 -9.58
N LEU A 161 15.97 12.10 -10.19
CA LEU A 161 16.30 13.49 -10.43
C LEU A 161 15.94 14.37 -9.23
N LEU A 162 16.75 15.40 -8.98
CA LEU A 162 16.44 16.47 -8.04
C LEU A 162 15.95 17.69 -8.80
N LYS A 163 14.89 18.36 -8.32
CA LYS A 163 14.25 19.45 -9.06
C LYS A 163 15.12 20.70 -9.16
N PHE A 164 15.92 20.99 -8.16
CA PHE A 164 16.74 22.20 -8.05
C PHE A 164 18.24 21.93 -8.09
N SER A 165 18.65 20.70 -8.40
CA SER A 165 20.05 20.29 -8.52
C SER A 165 20.23 19.34 -9.68
N SER A 166 21.39 19.35 -10.32
CA SER A 166 21.78 18.39 -11.36
C SER A 166 22.23 17.03 -10.79
N THR A 167 22.35 16.91 -9.47
CA THR A 167 22.72 15.68 -8.79
C THR A 167 21.58 14.68 -8.86
N THR A 168 21.90 13.42 -9.03
CA THR A 168 20.95 12.31 -8.96
C THR A 168 21.17 11.49 -7.70
N TYR A 169 20.16 10.73 -7.27
CA TYR A 169 20.28 9.78 -6.17
C TYR A 169 19.71 8.41 -6.56
N SER A 170 20.25 7.36 -5.94
CA SER A 170 19.75 5.99 -6.10
C SER A 170 18.99 5.56 -4.86
N ASN A 171 17.86 4.91 -5.03
CA ASN A 171 17.14 4.19 -3.98
C ASN A 171 17.11 2.68 -4.21
N ARG A 172 18.05 2.17 -5.02
CA ARG A 172 18.19 0.75 -5.31
C ARG A 172 19.58 0.27 -4.90
N VAL A 173 19.64 -0.85 -4.16
CA VAL A 173 20.89 -1.44 -3.73
C VAL A 173 21.63 -2.01 -4.93
N THR A 174 22.93 -1.72 -5.05
CA THR A 174 23.75 -2.17 -6.16
C THR A 174 23.82 -3.70 -6.21
N GLY A 175 23.53 -4.27 -7.39
CA GLY A 175 23.52 -5.71 -7.61
C GLY A 175 22.30 -6.45 -7.06
N ASP A 176 21.35 -5.75 -6.51
CA ASP A 176 20.09 -6.32 -5.99
C ASP A 176 20.28 -7.61 -5.17
N PRO A 177 21.03 -7.57 -4.08
CA PRO A 177 21.33 -8.77 -3.31
C PRO A 177 20.09 -9.31 -2.59
N ILE A 178 20.04 -10.63 -2.39
CA ILE A 178 19.07 -11.26 -1.50
C ILE A 178 19.27 -10.73 -0.07
N PHE A 179 18.24 -10.79 0.75
CA PHE A 179 18.33 -10.32 2.14
C PHE A 179 19.42 -11.06 2.89
N SER A 180 20.37 -10.30 3.39
CA SER A 180 21.51 -10.74 4.22
C SER A 180 21.99 -9.56 5.05
N ARG A 181 22.88 -9.82 6.03
CA ARG A 181 23.51 -8.76 6.81
C ARG A 181 24.22 -7.72 5.93
N GLY A 182 25.07 -8.16 5.01
CA GLY A 182 25.81 -7.26 4.12
C GLY A 182 24.89 -6.49 3.16
N ALA A 183 23.77 -7.10 2.73
CA ALA A 183 22.76 -6.43 1.92
C ALA A 183 22.06 -5.31 2.71
N LEU A 184 21.73 -5.56 3.98
CA LEU A 184 21.12 -4.57 4.85
C LEU A 184 22.10 -3.42 5.17
N GLU A 185 23.37 -3.73 5.47
CA GLU A 185 24.42 -2.72 5.68
C GLU A 185 24.61 -1.84 4.42
N SER A 186 24.53 -2.43 3.23
CA SER A 186 24.57 -1.68 1.96
C SER A 186 23.35 -0.77 1.79
N ALA A 187 22.15 -1.22 2.17
CA ALA A 187 20.96 -0.39 2.16
C ALA A 187 21.03 0.75 3.20
N GLU A 188 21.56 0.46 4.40
CA GLU A 188 21.82 1.49 5.41
C GLU A 188 22.83 2.53 4.92
N LEU A 189 23.89 2.12 4.23
CA LEU A 189 24.85 3.04 3.63
C LEU A 189 24.18 3.96 2.61
N LEU A 190 23.30 3.42 1.74
CA LEU A 190 22.50 4.22 0.82
C LEU A 190 21.56 5.20 1.55
N SER A 191 21.00 4.78 2.69
CA SER A 191 20.13 5.67 3.50
C SER A 191 20.90 6.87 4.06
N VAL A 192 22.20 6.72 4.26
CA VAL A 192 23.07 7.79 4.76
C VAL A 192 23.62 8.66 3.63
N THR A 193 23.98 8.06 2.49
CA THR A 193 24.67 8.76 1.40
C THR A 193 23.76 9.34 0.36
N ASN A 194 22.64 8.68 0.05
CA ASN A 194 21.80 9.01 -1.12
C ASN A 194 20.47 9.67 -0.77
N VAL A 195 20.18 9.96 0.48
CA VAL A 195 18.99 10.74 0.85
C VAL A 195 19.32 12.22 0.77
N LEU A 196 18.95 12.83 -0.36
CA LEU A 196 19.23 14.23 -0.65
C LEU A 196 17.93 15.06 -0.70
N SER A 197 18.00 16.33 -0.31
CA SER A 197 16.95 17.32 -0.56
C SER A 197 16.89 17.67 -2.06
N ASN A 198 15.82 18.32 -2.51
CA ASN A 198 15.73 18.81 -3.90
C ASN A 198 16.81 19.84 -4.26
N PHE A 199 17.49 20.40 -3.25
CA PHE A 199 18.62 21.31 -3.42
C PHE A 199 19.98 20.61 -3.47
N GLY A 200 20.01 19.27 -3.38
CA GLY A 200 21.24 18.47 -3.37
C GLY A 200 21.92 18.38 -2.00
N GLU A 201 21.32 18.90 -0.95
CA GLU A 201 21.86 18.81 0.42
C GLU A 201 21.48 17.48 1.06
N ARG A 202 22.37 16.94 1.90
CA ARG A 202 22.12 15.70 2.65
C ARG A 202 20.95 15.91 3.61
N ARG A 203 20.03 14.95 3.60
CA ARG A 203 18.90 14.86 4.52
C ARG A 203 19.02 13.58 5.36
N VAL A 204 18.65 13.65 6.62
CA VAL A 204 18.63 12.47 7.50
C VAL A 204 17.20 11.98 7.65
N LEU A 205 16.95 10.74 7.22
CA LEU A 205 15.68 10.04 7.46
C LEU A 205 15.92 8.87 8.40
N ASN A 206 14.94 8.57 9.21
CA ASN A 206 14.97 7.42 10.11
C ASN A 206 14.28 6.22 9.47
N PHE A 207 15.05 5.32 8.88
CA PHE A 207 14.54 4.06 8.34
C PHE A 207 14.22 3.12 9.50
N ASN A 208 13.00 2.62 9.56
CA ASN A 208 12.45 1.89 10.69
C ASN A 208 11.74 0.58 10.35
N ALA A 209 11.58 0.27 9.06
CA ALA A 209 10.86 -0.92 8.64
C ALA A 209 11.54 -1.67 7.50
N ILE A 210 11.54 -3.00 7.57
CA ILE A 210 11.92 -3.91 6.49
C ILE A 210 10.63 -4.50 5.93
N ILE A 211 10.44 -4.37 4.62
CA ILE A 211 9.27 -4.85 3.88
C ILE A 211 9.70 -6.06 3.08
N THR A 212 8.96 -7.15 3.20
CA THR A 212 9.15 -8.38 2.39
C THR A 212 7.82 -8.92 1.92
N GLY A 213 7.87 -9.83 0.96
CA GLY A 213 6.73 -10.69 0.68
C GLY A 213 6.60 -11.82 1.71
N ASP A 214 5.67 -12.71 1.49
CA ASP A 214 5.37 -13.86 2.36
C ASP A 214 6.21 -15.11 2.05
N ASP A 215 7.27 -14.99 1.25
CA ASP A 215 8.20 -16.11 1.01
C ASP A 215 8.82 -16.60 2.33
N PRO A 216 8.62 -17.88 2.70
CA PRO A 216 9.05 -18.40 3.99
C PRO A 216 10.55 -18.26 4.23
N ASN A 217 11.37 -18.42 3.18
CA ASN A 217 12.81 -18.31 3.29
C ASN A 217 13.22 -16.87 3.65
N THR A 218 12.75 -15.89 2.88
CA THR A 218 13.05 -14.48 3.13
C THR A 218 12.50 -14.02 4.48
N CYS A 219 11.24 -14.39 4.80
CA CYS A 219 10.61 -14.04 6.08
C CYS A 219 11.36 -14.62 7.28
N ASN A 220 11.74 -15.90 7.21
CA ASN A 220 12.46 -16.56 8.31
C ASN A 220 13.85 -15.96 8.51
N ASN A 221 14.57 -15.66 7.42
CA ASN A 221 15.86 -15.00 7.49
C ASN A 221 15.75 -13.62 8.16
N VAL A 222 14.76 -12.81 7.78
CA VAL A 222 14.54 -11.49 8.39
C VAL A 222 14.17 -11.62 9.86
N LYS A 223 13.26 -12.53 10.22
CA LYS A 223 12.87 -12.77 11.62
C LYS A 223 14.04 -13.24 12.46
N GLN A 224 14.77 -14.26 11.98
CA GLN A 224 15.97 -14.75 12.68
C GLN A 224 16.98 -13.64 12.90
N PHE A 225 17.18 -12.79 11.91
CA PHE A 225 18.10 -11.67 11.98
C PHE A 225 17.68 -10.60 13.01
N LEU A 226 16.38 -10.26 13.06
CA LEU A 226 15.85 -9.22 13.95
C LEU A 226 15.58 -9.70 15.39
N GLU A 227 15.34 -11.00 15.60
CA GLU A 227 14.97 -11.56 16.91
C GLU A 227 16.14 -12.25 17.62
N SER A 228 17.16 -12.68 16.89
CA SER A 228 18.32 -13.35 17.47
C SER A 228 19.05 -12.47 18.51
N THR A 229 19.48 -13.08 19.59
CA THR A 229 20.25 -12.40 20.64
C THR A 229 21.74 -12.38 20.32
N SER A 230 22.27 -13.43 19.70
CA SER A 230 23.64 -13.50 19.19
C SER A 230 23.68 -13.21 17.70
N ASP A 231 24.84 -12.80 17.21
CA ASP A 231 25.04 -12.56 15.79
C ASP A 231 24.73 -13.85 15.00
N VAL A 232 24.07 -13.70 13.85
CA VAL A 232 23.69 -14.82 12.98
C VAL A 232 24.90 -15.34 12.19
N ASP A 233 26.04 -14.67 12.26
CA ASP A 233 27.27 -15.12 11.63
C ASP A 233 27.84 -16.35 12.37
N GLN A 234 27.94 -17.48 11.66
CA GLN A 234 28.47 -18.74 12.20
C GLN A 234 29.89 -18.64 12.73
N ASN A 235 30.68 -17.65 12.31
CA ASN A 235 32.06 -17.47 12.70
C ASN A 235 32.22 -16.72 14.05
N ASN A 236 31.16 -16.11 14.59
CA ASN A 236 31.21 -15.32 15.83
C ASN A 236 29.99 -15.55 16.75
N PRO A 237 29.79 -16.73 17.32
CA PRO A 237 28.59 -17.06 18.08
C PRO A 237 28.44 -16.31 19.42
N ALA A 238 29.46 -15.57 19.87
CA ALA A 238 29.42 -14.82 21.12
C ALA A 238 29.22 -13.30 20.95
N VAL A 239 29.07 -12.83 19.71
CA VAL A 239 28.88 -11.39 19.43
C VAL A 239 27.39 -11.03 19.55
N VAL A 240 27.10 -9.93 20.20
CA VAL A 240 25.74 -9.40 20.36
C VAL A 240 25.19 -8.95 19.01
N ASN A 241 23.98 -9.34 18.70
CA ASN A 241 23.28 -8.87 17.50
C ASN A 241 22.84 -7.41 17.66
N VAL A 242 23.50 -6.50 16.95
CA VAL A 242 23.21 -5.05 16.97
C VAL A 242 21.89 -4.68 16.26
N TYR A 243 21.32 -5.59 15.49
CA TYR A 243 20.08 -5.38 14.74
C TYR A 243 18.83 -5.85 15.48
N LYS A 244 18.99 -6.46 16.65
CA LYS A 244 17.86 -6.95 17.43
C LYS A 244 16.88 -5.82 17.76
N GLY A 245 15.65 -5.94 17.23
CA GLY A 245 14.60 -4.95 17.44
C GLY A 245 14.83 -3.58 16.80
N LYS A 246 15.85 -3.42 15.94
CA LYS A 246 16.15 -2.14 15.26
C LYS A 246 15.11 -1.78 14.22
N TYR A 247 14.56 -2.76 13.52
CA TYR A 247 13.59 -2.60 12.45
C TYR A 247 12.31 -3.37 12.73
N ARG A 248 11.19 -2.81 12.29
CA ARG A 248 9.91 -3.52 12.23
C ARG A 248 9.86 -4.34 10.93
N HIS A 249 9.47 -5.60 11.01
CA HIS A 249 9.26 -6.44 9.83
C HIS A 249 7.80 -6.39 9.39
N ILE A 250 7.56 -6.01 8.15
CA ILE A 250 6.24 -5.94 7.52
C ILE A 250 6.20 -6.93 6.37
N VAL A 251 5.31 -7.90 6.47
CA VAL A 251 5.12 -8.94 5.45
C VAL A 251 3.88 -8.61 4.63
N LEU A 252 4.03 -8.49 3.31
CA LEU A 252 2.97 -8.19 2.36
C LEU A 252 2.58 -9.47 1.61
N PRO A 253 1.35 -9.98 1.79
CA PRO A 253 0.96 -11.27 1.20
C PRO A 253 0.86 -11.25 -0.32
N TYR A 254 0.64 -10.08 -0.93
CA TYR A 254 0.51 -9.94 -2.39
C TYR A 254 1.78 -9.45 -3.10
N TYR A 255 2.94 -9.44 -2.42
CA TYR A 255 4.19 -8.93 -3.00
C TYR A 255 4.72 -9.77 -4.16
N HIS A 256 4.36 -11.05 -4.22
CA HIS A 256 4.76 -12.00 -5.26
C HIS A 256 3.68 -12.24 -6.32
N THR A 257 2.91 -11.22 -6.63
CA THR A 257 1.79 -11.33 -7.55
C THR A 257 2.17 -10.76 -8.92
N THR A 258 1.76 -11.43 -9.99
CA THR A 258 1.85 -10.90 -11.36
C THR A 258 0.82 -9.80 -11.58
N ALA A 259 0.95 -9.05 -12.67
CA ALA A 259 -0.07 -8.06 -13.06
C ALA A 259 -1.46 -8.67 -13.32
N THR A 260 -1.50 -9.96 -13.64
CA THR A 260 -2.72 -10.77 -13.86
C THR A 260 -3.14 -11.57 -12.62
N GLU A 261 -2.72 -11.12 -11.42
CA GLU A 261 -3.11 -11.68 -10.11
C GLU A 261 -2.64 -13.13 -9.84
N GLY A 262 -1.76 -13.67 -10.68
CA GLY A 262 -1.11 -14.96 -10.48
C GLY A 262 0.12 -14.87 -9.58
N PHE A 263 0.69 -16.01 -9.22
CA PHE A 263 1.94 -16.07 -8.46
C PHE A 263 3.16 -15.79 -9.36
N ASP A 264 4.08 -14.94 -8.88
CA ASP A 264 5.33 -14.59 -9.56
C ASP A 264 6.55 -15.09 -8.77
N SER A 265 7.14 -16.18 -9.23
CA SER A 265 8.32 -16.78 -8.58
C SER A 265 9.56 -15.90 -8.65
N THR A 266 9.68 -15.02 -9.64
CA THR A 266 10.86 -14.17 -9.84
C THR A 266 10.99 -13.08 -8.79
N LYS A 267 9.89 -12.71 -8.14
CA LYS A 267 9.82 -11.64 -7.14
C LYS A 267 9.91 -12.14 -5.68
N ARG A 268 10.07 -13.46 -5.46
CA ARG A 268 10.02 -14.07 -4.13
C ARG A 268 11.02 -13.49 -3.13
N ARG A 269 12.16 -13.03 -3.60
CA ARG A 269 13.27 -12.54 -2.76
C ARG A 269 13.39 -11.02 -2.71
N HIS A 270 12.42 -10.30 -3.28
CA HIS A 270 12.39 -8.84 -3.21
C HIS A 270 12.19 -8.38 -1.77
N TRP A 271 12.90 -7.33 -1.40
CA TRP A 271 12.74 -6.68 -0.10
C TRP A 271 13.02 -5.18 -0.22
N ALA A 272 12.57 -4.42 0.77
CA ALA A 272 12.83 -3.00 0.84
C ALA A 272 13.04 -2.55 2.28
N LEU A 273 13.85 -1.51 2.45
CA LEU A 273 14.04 -0.79 3.71
C LEU A 273 13.30 0.55 3.61
N ALA A 274 12.43 0.87 4.55
CA ALA A 274 11.57 2.05 4.47
C ALA A 274 11.54 2.87 5.76
N ALA A 275 11.33 4.19 5.61
CA ALA A 275 11.08 5.13 6.69
C ALA A 275 9.57 5.43 6.77
N ILE A 276 8.83 4.66 7.58
CA ILE A 276 7.37 4.69 7.66
C ILE A 276 6.89 5.54 8.84
N GLY A 277 5.74 6.21 8.68
CA GLY A 277 5.10 6.95 9.76
C GLY A 277 5.75 8.29 10.12
N MET A 278 6.73 8.75 9.34
CA MET A 278 7.46 10.00 9.59
C MET A 278 6.87 11.20 8.86
N GLY A 279 5.71 11.06 8.23
CA GLY A 279 5.08 12.14 7.45
C GLY A 279 6.01 12.68 6.35
N VAL A 280 6.23 13.99 6.33
CA VAL A 280 7.08 14.65 5.32
C VAL A 280 8.54 14.21 5.40
N ASN A 281 9.00 13.71 6.56
CA ASN A 281 10.37 13.27 6.81
C ASN A 281 10.58 11.77 6.61
N GLY A 282 9.64 11.09 5.97
CA GLY A 282 9.72 9.66 5.65
C GLY A 282 9.39 9.37 4.20
N TRP A 283 8.97 8.14 3.93
CA TRP A 283 8.46 7.77 2.63
C TRP A 283 7.11 8.44 2.37
N GLN A 284 7.04 9.22 1.30
CA GLN A 284 5.85 9.97 0.91
C GLN A 284 5.08 9.21 -0.17
N ALA A 285 4.15 8.39 0.25
CA ALA A 285 3.18 7.76 -0.62
C ALA A 285 1.79 7.91 0.00
N TYR A 286 0.85 8.41 -0.77
CA TYR A 286 -0.50 8.71 -0.31
C TYR A 286 -1.49 7.65 -0.75
N PHE A 287 -2.35 7.28 0.19
CA PHE A 287 -3.54 6.48 -0.03
C PHE A 287 -4.77 7.35 0.23
N GLY A 288 -5.39 7.84 -0.84
CA GLY A 288 -6.56 8.68 -0.79
C GLY A 288 -7.83 7.84 -0.77
N VAL A 289 -8.72 8.12 0.17
CA VAL A 289 -10.01 7.45 0.31
C VAL A 289 -11.13 8.45 0.05
N TRP A 290 -11.84 8.28 -1.06
CA TRP A 290 -13.06 9.02 -1.38
C TRP A 290 -14.31 8.36 -0.84
N GLU A 291 -14.30 7.03 -0.81
CA GLU A 291 -15.43 6.22 -0.39
C GLU A 291 -14.90 4.93 0.26
N GLU A 292 -15.10 4.79 1.57
CA GLU A 292 -14.72 3.57 2.28
C GLU A 292 -15.52 2.38 1.72
N PRO A 293 -14.97 1.15 1.77
CA PRO A 293 -15.73 -0.04 1.39
C PRO A 293 -17.05 -0.11 2.15
N HIS A 294 -18.14 -0.17 1.45
CA HIS A 294 -19.47 -0.27 2.04
C HIS A 294 -20.35 -1.21 1.25
N LEU A 295 -21.29 -1.82 1.94
CA LEU A 295 -22.33 -2.64 1.35
C LEU A 295 -23.36 -1.72 0.69
N LYS A 296 -23.60 -1.92 -0.59
CA LYS A 296 -24.72 -1.30 -1.29
C LYS A 296 -25.99 -1.99 -0.82
N GLU A 297 -26.95 -1.23 -0.32
CA GLU A 297 -28.19 -1.80 0.17
C GLU A 297 -28.95 -2.50 -0.96
N ALA A 298 -29.43 -3.71 -0.66
CA ALA A 298 -30.39 -4.34 -1.53
C ALA A 298 -31.64 -3.46 -1.63
N PRO A 299 -32.20 -3.23 -2.82
CA PRO A 299 -33.44 -2.52 -2.95
C PRO A 299 -34.55 -3.25 -2.19
N ALA A 300 -35.54 -2.50 -1.70
CA ALA A 300 -36.71 -3.11 -1.06
C ALA A 300 -37.43 -4.00 -2.09
N GLU A 301 -37.99 -5.10 -1.59
CA GLU A 301 -38.75 -6.08 -2.40
C GLU A 301 -39.71 -5.41 -3.39
N GLY A 302 -39.67 -5.81 -4.66
CA GLY A 302 -40.52 -5.29 -5.73
C GLY A 302 -40.16 -3.90 -6.25
N LYS A 303 -39.01 -3.31 -5.87
CA LYS A 303 -38.57 -1.99 -6.36
C LYS A 303 -37.39 -2.04 -7.32
N ASN A 304 -36.86 -3.22 -7.60
CA ASN A 304 -35.75 -3.39 -8.53
C ASN A 304 -36.25 -4.00 -9.85
N ASN A 305 -35.75 -3.48 -10.98
CA ASN A 305 -36.06 -4.03 -12.29
C ASN A 305 -35.53 -5.48 -12.46
N GLU A 306 -34.43 -5.82 -11.79
CA GLU A 306 -33.84 -7.16 -11.80
C GLU A 306 -34.69 -8.16 -11.03
N ASP A 307 -35.26 -7.74 -9.88
CA ASP A 307 -36.19 -8.53 -9.07
C ASP A 307 -37.47 -8.91 -9.85
N TYR A 308 -37.98 -7.99 -10.68
CA TYR A 308 -39.15 -8.23 -11.48
C TYR A 308 -38.92 -9.15 -12.71
N HIS A 309 -37.71 -9.10 -13.29
CA HIS A 309 -37.43 -9.83 -14.54
C HIS A 309 -36.65 -11.14 -14.34
N ARG A 310 -35.94 -11.29 -13.26
CA ARG A 310 -35.04 -12.42 -13.04
C ARG A 310 -35.22 -13.15 -11.71
N ASP A 311 -36.10 -12.67 -10.84
CA ASP A 311 -36.29 -13.20 -9.47
C ASP A 311 -34.96 -13.30 -8.69
N VAL A 312 -34.17 -12.25 -8.79
CA VAL A 312 -32.79 -12.19 -8.23
C VAL A 312 -32.62 -10.95 -7.35
N TRP A 313 -32.06 -11.11 -6.17
CA TRP A 313 -31.61 -10.01 -5.34
C TRP A 313 -30.09 -9.83 -5.42
N THR A 314 -29.70 -8.63 -5.78
CA THR A 314 -28.30 -8.28 -5.93
C THR A 314 -27.77 -7.55 -4.70
N PHE A 315 -26.76 -8.11 -4.05
CA PHE A 315 -25.98 -7.46 -3.00
C PHE A 315 -24.66 -7.02 -3.60
N GLY A 316 -24.29 -5.77 -3.42
CA GLY A 316 -23.06 -5.21 -3.96
C GLY A 316 -22.20 -4.58 -2.91
N THR A 317 -20.90 -4.55 -3.17
CA THR A 317 -19.93 -3.75 -2.42
C THR A 317 -19.29 -2.74 -3.35
N ARG A 318 -18.90 -1.61 -2.79
CA ARG A 318 -18.27 -0.53 -3.54
C ARG A 318 -17.27 0.21 -2.69
N ALA A 319 -16.15 0.62 -3.31
CA ALA A 319 -15.17 1.51 -2.71
C ALA A 319 -14.62 2.50 -3.75
N GLY A 320 -14.11 3.63 -3.27
CA GLY A 320 -13.47 4.63 -4.11
C GLY A 320 -12.18 5.12 -3.46
N TYR A 321 -11.03 4.85 -4.08
CA TYR A 321 -9.72 5.18 -3.55
C TYR A 321 -8.76 5.59 -4.66
N GLY A 322 -7.59 6.03 -4.28
CA GLY A 322 -6.46 6.28 -5.17
C GLY A 322 -5.15 6.10 -4.44
N ILE A 323 -4.10 5.82 -5.19
CA ILE A 323 -2.77 5.57 -4.64
C ILE A 323 -1.77 6.33 -5.51
N LYS A 324 -0.85 7.08 -4.89
CA LYS A 324 0.25 7.69 -5.63
C LYS A 324 1.45 7.91 -4.73
N PRO A 325 2.63 7.34 -5.06
CA PRO A 325 3.90 7.72 -4.46
C PRO A 325 4.34 9.09 -5.01
N VAL A 326 4.91 9.93 -4.15
CA VAL A 326 5.37 11.27 -4.52
C VAL A 326 6.84 11.25 -4.91
N SER A 327 7.67 10.56 -4.15
CA SER A 327 9.09 10.46 -4.41
C SER A 327 9.66 9.10 -4.00
N GLY A 328 10.81 8.72 -4.58
CA GLY A 328 11.55 7.52 -4.21
C GLY A 328 12.36 7.67 -2.91
N ARG A 329 12.32 8.84 -2.25
CA ARG A 329 13.01 9.06 -0.98
C ARG A 329 12.30 8.34 0.17
N GLY A 330 13.08 7.86 1.12
CA GLY A 330 12.53 7.18 2.28
C GLY A 330 12.18 5.71 2.05
N ILE A 331 12.48 5.17 0.88
CA ILE A 331 12.39 3.73 0.60
C ILE A 331 13.57 3.30 -0.27
N ILE A 332 14.22 2.20 0.09
CA ILE A 332 15.37 1.62 -0.61
C ILE A 332 15.03 0.19 -0.97
N PHE A 333 15.17 -0.14 -2.23
CA PHE A 333 14.79 -1.45 -2.78
C PHE A 333 16.00 -2.34 -3.04
N SER A 334 15.82 -3.63 -2.83
CA SER A 334 16.62 -4.69 -3.42
C SER A 334 15.71 -5.68 -4.13
N ARG A 335 15.98 -5.95 -5.39
CA ARG A 335 15.11 -6.72 -6.27
C ARG A 335 15.87 -7.87 -6.93
N PRO A 336 16.36 -8.83 -6.14
CA PRO A 336 17.10 -9.96 -6.65
C PRO A 336 16.23 -10.78 -7.60
N VAL A 337 16.77 -11.13 -8.75
CA VAL A 337 16.16 -12.11 -9.65
C VAL A 337 16.41 -13.48 -9.04
N SER A 338 15.36 -14.26 -8.82
CA SER A 338 15.42 -15.59 -8.22
C SER A 338 15.84 -16.66 -9.23
#